data_ca31bc24e8af2ad47129288ecf4a6ce5
#
_entry.id   ca31bc24e8af2ad47129288ecf4a6ce5
#
_cell.length_a   1.000
_cell.length_b   1.000
_cell.length_c   1.000
_cell.angle_alpha   90.00
_cell.angle_beta   90.00
_cell.angle_gamma   90.00
#
_symmetry.space_group_name_H-M   'P 1'
#
loop_
_entity.id
_entity.type
_entity.pdbx_description
1 polymer ?
#
loop_
_entity_poly.entity_id
_entity_poly.type
_entity_poly.pdbx_seq_one_letter_code
_entity_poly.pdbx_strand_id
1 'polypeptide(L)'
;LRQYQPRRFAEQKKRVPKVRDQVERKAFLPRLVLVGKRVEDAQGLLGRFLDEALLHGEQKLEIVHGAGQGILRKAVREFLAERRDVSVFHAAGPEQGGDNVTMVELRH
;
A
#
# COMPACT_ATOMS: atom_id res chain seq x y z
N LEU A 1 -43.14 4.66 -9.59
CA LEU A 1 -42.84 4.67 -9.48
C LEU A 1 -42.32 4.68 -9.29
N ARG A 2 -42.44 4.63 -9.55
CA ARG A 2 -41.90 4.61 -9.43
C ARG A 2 -41.07 4.92 -9.15
N GLN A 3 -40.87 4.80 -9.17
CA GLN A 3 -40.14 5.00 -8.95
C GLN A 3 -39.33 5.20 -8.56
N TYR A 4 -39.32 4.86 -8.56
CA TYR A 4 -38.57 5.12 -8.19
C TYR A 4 -37.85 5.36 -7.82
N GLN A 5 -37.60 5.11 -7.71
CA GLN A 5 -36.91 5.37 -7.38
C GLN A 5 -36.01 5.45 -7.06
N PRO A 6 -36.26 5.18 -7.22
CA PRO A 6 -35.34 5.33 -6.89
C PRO A 6 -34.60 5.60 -6.53
N ARG A 7 -34.62 5.42 -6.58
CA ARG A 7 -34.07 5.81 -6.39
C ARG A 7 -33.38 6.11 -5.83
N ARG A 8 -33.57 5.78 -5.77
CA ARG A 8 -33.06 6.06 -5.22
C ARG A 8 -32.20 6.03 -4.81
N PHE A 9 -31.85 5.52 -5.00
CA PHE A 9 -31.19 5.64 -4.68
C PHE A 9 -30.49 6.08 -4.65
N ALA A 10 -30.71 5.95 -4.77
CA ALA A 10 -29.98 6.52 -4.90
C ALA A 10 -29.51 7.03 -4.46
N GLU A 11 -29.67 7.01 -4.37
CA GLU A 11 -29.19 7.62 -4.01
C GLU A 11 -28.55 7.71 -3.33
N GLN A 12 -28.64 7.20 -3.09
CA GLN A 12 -28.05 7.28 -2.50
C GLN A 12 -27.16 7.28 -2.29
N LYS A 13 -27.13 7.00 -2.35
CA LYS A 13 -26.31 7.17 -2.24
C LYS A 13 -25.76 7.75 -2.20
N LYS A 14 -26.00 7.96 -1.99
CA LYS A 14 -25.46 8.69 -1.89
C LYS A 14 -25.07 9.22 -1.45
N ARG A 15 -25.19 9.12 -1.15
CA ARG A 15 -24.78 9.80 -0.57
C ARG A 15 -24.14 10.03 0.23
N VAL A 16 -24.38 9.95 0.19
CA VAL A 16 -23.30 9.90 0.72
C VAL A 16 -22.49 10.80 1.56
N PRO A 17 -21.94 10.57 2.52
CA PRO A 17 -21.24 11.45 3.41
C PRO A 17 -19.98 12.02 2.81
N LYS A 18 -19.90 13.31 2.80
CA LYS A 18 -18.86 13.99 2.08
C LYS A 18 -17.53 13.96 2.81
N VAL A 19 -17.57 14.02 4.12
CA VAL A 19 -16.34 14.01 4.89
C VAL A 19 -15.58 12.72 4.64
N ARG A 20 -16.33 11.64 4.64
CA ARG A 20 -15.73 10.34 4.39
C ARG A 20 -15.12 10.27 3.01
N ASP A 21 -15.82 10.82 2.03
CA ASP A 21 -15.30 10.84 0.68
C ASP A 21 -14.00 11.61 0.60
N GLN A 22 -13.90 12.69 1.33
CA GLN A 22 -12.68 13.48 1.30
C GLN A 22 -11.50 12.73 1.88
N VAL A 23 -11.75 11.97 2.95
CA VAL A 23 -10.68 11.17 3.53
C VAL A 23 -10.21 10.11 2.54
N GLU A 24 -11.16 9.50 1.86
CA GLU A 24 -10.82 8.46 0.91
C GLU A 24 -10.11 8.99 -0.32
N ARG A 25 -10.31 10.27 -0.62
CA ARG A 25 -9.67 10.86 -1.78
C ARG A 25 -8.27 11.36 -1.51
N LYS A 26 -7.85 11.29 -0.28
CA LYS A 26 -6.45 11.58 -0.02
C LYS A 26 -5.60 10.68 -0.89
N ALA A 27 -4.62 11.28 -1.49
CA ALA A 27 -3.72 10.51 -2.32
C ALA A 27 -3.07 9.43 -1.47
N PHE A 28 -3.02 8.24 -2.01
CA PHE A 28 -2.25 7.17 -1.40
C PHE A 28 -0.78 7.49 -1.61
N LEU A 29 -0.02 7.45 -0.53
CA LEU A 29 1.42 7.70 -0.62
C LEU A 29 2.11 6.37 -0.87
N PRO A 30 2.70 6.16 -2.04
CA PRO A 30 3.27 4.85 -2.38
C PRO A 30 4.64 4.62 -1.73
N ARG A 31 4.77 4.96 -0.48
CA ARG A 31 6.02 4.86 0.25
C ARG A 31 5.72 4.50 1.70
N LEU A 32 6.34 3.44 2.18
CA LEU A 32 6.17 2.96 3.54
C LEU A 32 7.52 2.97 4.24
N VAL A 33 7.59 3.63 5.38
CA VAL A 33 8.83 3.71 6.16
C VAL A 33 8.72 2.78 7.36
N LEU A 34 9.62 1.82 7.43
CA LEU A 34 9.63 0.80 8.48
C LEU A 34 10.83 0.89 9.40
N VAL A 35 11.65 1.92 9.21
CA VAL A 35 12.88 2.07 9.99
C VAL A 35 12.55 2.08 11.48
N GLY A 36 13.25 1.27 12.26
CA GLY A 36 13.05 1.22 13.70
C GLY A 36 11.89 0.36 14.16
N LYS A 37 11.15 -0.25 13.24
CA LYS A 37 10.03 -1.12 13.61
C LYS A 37 10.52 -2.52 13.92
N ARG A 38 9.76 -3.22 14.74
CA ARG A 38 9.99 -4.66 14.94
C ARG A 38 9.48 -5.41 13.73
N VAL A 39 10.02 -6.62 13.53
CA VAL A 39 9.64 -7.44 12.39
C VAL A 39 8.13 -7.68 12.36
N GLU A 40 7.54 -8.02 13.50
CA GLU A 40 6.10 -8.31 13.54
C GLU A 40 5.27 -7.08 13.16
N ASP A 41 5.67 -5.92 13.70
CA ASP A 41 4.96 -4.69 13.39
C ASP A 41 5.14 -4.32 11.93
N ALA A 42 6.35 -4.49 11.42
CA ALA A 42 6.65 -4.18 10.02
C ALA A 42 5.83 -5.05 9.10
N GLN A 43 5.69 -6.34 9.40
CA GLN A 43 4.92 -7.24 8.56
C GLN A 43 3.44 -6.85 8.52
N GLY A 44 2.89 -6.47 9.67
CA GLY A 44 1.51 -6.02 9.71
C GLY A 44 1.28 -4.76 8.91
N LEU A 45 2.20 -3.80 9.05
CA LEU A 45 2.11 -2.55 8.30
C LEU A 45 2.26 -2.79 6.80
N LEU A 46 3.19 -3.65 6.45
CA LEU A 46 3.46 -3.97 5.05
C LEU A 46 2.24 -4.62 4.39
N GLY A 47 1.60 -5.56 5.08
CA GLY A 47 0.41 -6.20 4.56
C GLY A 47 -0.69 -5.19 4.27
N ARG A 48 -0.98 -4.30 5.22
CA ARG A 48 -2.00 -3.29 5.02
C ARG A 48 -1.62 -2.31 3.91
N PHE A 49 -0.34 -1.96 3.85
CA PHE A 49 0.14 -1.06 2.82
C PHE A 49 -0.07 -1.64 1.43
N LEU A 50 0.25 -2.91 1.25
CA LEU A 50 0.05 -3.57 -0.05
C LEU A 50 -1.43 -3.66 -0.40
N ASP A 51 -2.28 -3.97 0.59
CA ASP A 51 -3.71 -4.03 0.34
C ASP A 51 -4.26 -2.68 -0.10
N GLU A 52 -3.82 -1.60 0.55
CA GLU A 52 -4.27 -0.26 0.17
C GLU A 52 -3.74 0.14 -1.20
N ALA A 53 -2.50 -0.25 -1.50
CA ALA A 53 -1.93 0.06 -2.81
C ALA A 53 -2.75 -0.58 -3.92
N LEU A 54 -3.20 -1.82 -3.70
CA LEU A 54 -4.04 -2.49 -4.67
C LEU A 54 -5.37 -1.77 -4.87
N LEU A 55 -5.96 -1.30 -3.77
CA LEU A 55 -7.22 -0.57 -3.85
C LEU A 55 -7.07 0.73 -4.63
N HIS A 56 -5.90 1.35 -4.54
CA HIS A 56 -5.66 2.61 -5.24
C HIS A 56 -5.11 2.42 -6.64
N GLY A 57 -4.89 1.18 -7.05
CA GLY A 57 -4.38 0.92 -8.39
C GLY A 57 -2.92 1.26 -8.58
N GLU A 58 -2.17 1.37 -7.49
CA GLU A 58 -0.75 1.66 -7.61
C GLU A 58 0.01 0.47 -8.14
N GLN A 59 1.02 0.73 -8.94
CA GLN A 59 1.85 -0.33 -9.49
C GLN A 59 3.25 -0.35 -8.88
N LYS A 60 3.76 0.79 -8.47
CA LYS A 60 5.13 0.87 -7.97
C LYS A 60 5.12 1.44 -6.57
N LEU A 61 5.82 0.77 -5.67
CA LEU A 61 5.87 1.12 -4.26
C LEU A 61 7.29 1.16 -3.78
N GLU A 62 7.50 1.92 -2.72
CA GLU A 62 8.81 2.08 -2.11
C GLU A 62 8.71 1.70 -0.64
N ILE A 63 9.55 0.76 -0.20
CA ILE A 63 9.59 0.32 1.19
C ILE A 63 10.94 0.71 1.78
N VAL A 64 10.92 1.60 2.75
CA VAL A 64 12.16 2.07 3.40
C VAL A 64 12.34 1.30 4.70
N HIS A 65 13.22 0.34 4.70
CA HIS A 65 13.49 -0.49 5.89
C HIS A 65 14.78 -0.12 6.59
N GLY A 66 15.60 0.69 5.93
CA GLY A 66 16.87 1.12 6.51
C GLY A 66 17.94 0.05 6.36
N ALA A 67 19.14 0.40 6.82
CA ALA A 67 20.27 -0.52 6.73
C ALA A 67 20.26 -1.50 7.90
N GLY A 68 20.42 -0.99 9.11
CA GLY A 68 20.51 -1.80 10.31
C GLY A 68 21.44 -2.97 10.10
N GLN A 69 20.99 -4.14 10.58
CA GLN A 69 21.71 -5.38 10.37
C GLN A 69 21.07 -6.23 9.27
N GLY A 70 20.19 -5.62 8.48
CA GLY A 70 19.53 -6.34 7.41
C GLY A 70 18.34 -7.19 7.85
N ILE A 71 17.95 -7.10 9.10
CA ILE A 71 16.86 -7.93 9.61
C ILE A 71 15.54 -7.53 8.99
N LEU A 72 15.22 -6.24 8.97
CA LEU A 72 13.98 -5.78 8.34
C LEU A 72 14.01 -6.00 6.84
N ARG A 73 15.15 -5.74 6.21
CA ARG A 73 15.27 -5.95 4.78
C ARG A 73 14.94 -7.39 4.42
N LYS A 74 15.51 -8.32 5.17
CA LYS A 74 15.26 -9.74 4.93
C LYS A 74 13.79 -10.08 5.15
N ALA A 75 13.22 -9.60 6.24
CA ALA A 75 11.83 -9.88 6.57
C ALA A 75 10.89 -9.31 5.50
N VAL A 76 11.16 -8.10 5.03
CA VAL A 76 10.36 -7.47 3.98
C VAL A 76 10.42 -8.31 2.71
N ARG A 77 11.61 -8.72 2.31
CA ARG A 77 11.75 -9.46 1.07
C ARG A 77 11.12 -10.83 1.15
N GLU A 78 11.21 -11.49 2.30
CA GLU A 78 10.53 -12.77 2.48
C GLU A 78 9.03 -12.62 2.41
N PHE A 79 8.51 -11.55 3.02
CA PHE A 79 7.08 -11.27 2.99
C PHE A 79 6.61 -11.04 1.55
N LEU A 80 7.35 -10.22 0.81
CA LEU A 80 7.00 -9.90 -0.57
C LEU A 80 7.06 -11.13 -1.47
N ALA A 81 8.02 -12.00 -1.23
CA ALA A 81 8.19 -13.18 -2.06
C ALA A 81 7.00 -14.13 -1.97
N GLU A 82 6.25 -14.05 -0.87
CA GLU A 82 5.11 -14.93 -0.66
C GLU A 82 3.79 -14.34 -1.13
N ARG A 83 3.79 -13.07 -1.60
CA ARG A 83 2.58 -12.42 -2.03
C ARG A 83 2.40 -12.59 -3.54
N ARG A 84 1.23 -13.07 -3.93
CA ARG A 84 0.95 -13.28 -5.35
C ARG A 84 0.79 -11.98 -6.12
N ASP A 85 0.34 -10.93 -5.42
CA ASP A 85 0.10 -9.65 -6.06
C ASP A 85 1.39 -8.86 -6.27
N VAL A 86 2.53 -9.35 -5.79
CA VAL A 86 3.82 -8.74 -6.03
C VAL A 86 4.43 -9.35 -7.27
N SER A 87 4.68 -8.51 -8.28
CA SER A 87 5.28 -8.97 -9.52
C SER A 87 6.78 -9.13 -9.37
N VAL A 88 7.43 -8.08 -8.86
CA VAL A 88 8.87 -8.09 -8.71
C VAL A 88 9.26 -7.11 -7.61
N PHE A 89 10.37 -7.37 -6.96
CA PHE A 89 10.94 -6.41 -6.00
C PHE A 89 12.46 -6.45 -6.12
N HIS A 90 13.08 -5.33 -5.80
CA HIS A 90 14.53 -5.22 -5.90
C HIS A 90 15.02 -4.05 -5.07
N ALA A 91 16.32 -3.99 -4.82
CA ALA A 91 16.91 -2.84 -4.13
C ALA A 91 16.74 -1.60 -4.97
N ALA A 92 16.61 -0.47 -4.30
CA ALA A 92 16.51 0.81 -5.00
C ALA A 92 17.86 1.19 -5.60
N GLY A 93 17.82 2.11 -6.56
CA GLY A 93 19.05 2.65 -7.11
C GLY A 93 19.79 3.49 -6.07
N PRO A 94 21.08 3.76 -6.31
CA PRO A 94 21.88 4.49 -5.31
C PRO A 94 21.28 5.85 -4.95
N GLU A 95 20.69 6.53 -5.92
CA GLU A 95 20.11 7.85 -5.68
C GLU A 95 18.75 7.77 -4.99
N GLN A 96 18.22 6.59 -4.79
CA GLN A 96 16.92 6.40 -4.16
C GLN A 96 17.01 5.62 -2.86
N GLY A 97 18.20 5.49 -2.30
CA GLY A 97 18.37 4.83 -1.02
C GLY A 97 19.13 3.52 -1.06
N GLY A 98 19.39 2.98 -2.24
CA GLY A 98 20.18 1.76 -2.39
C GLY A 98 19.60 0.60 -1.60
N ASP A 99 20.47 -0.07 -0.84
CA ASP A 99 20.06 -1.25 -0.07
C ASP A 99 19.18 -0.93 1.12
N ASN A 100 18.97 0.34 1.45
CA ASN A 100 18.09 0.75 2.54
C ASN A 100 16.63 0.74 2.12
N VAL A 101 16.36 0.56 0.84
CA VAL A 101 15.02 0.68 0.27
C VAL A 101 14.80 -0.49 -0.69
N THR A 102 13.60 -1.06 -0.63
CA THR A 102 13.17 -2.07 -1.59
C THR A 102 12.06 -1.48 -2.44
N MET A 103 12.25 -1.53 -3.75
CA MET A 103 11.24 -1.11 -4.70
C MET A 103 10.37 -2.32 -5.06
N VAL A 104 9.07 -2.09 -5.15
CA VAL A 104 8.10 -3.16 -5.37
C VAL A 104 7.23 -2.80 -6.55
N GLU A 105 6.94 -3.79 -7.40
CA GLU A 105 5.95 -3.63 -8.45
C GLU A 105 4.85 -4.65 -8.24
N LEU A 106 3.63 -4.17 -8.29
CA LEU A 106 2.45 -5.02 -8.11
C LEU A 106 1.89 -5.44 -9.47
N ARG A 107 1.28 -6.61 -9.50
CA ARG A 107 0.53 -7.02 -10.69
C ARG A 107 -0.96 -6.73 -10.46
N HIS A 108 -1.61 -6.37 -11.53
CA HIS A 108 -3.02 -6.01 -11.47
C HIS A 108 -3.84 -6.83 -12.45
#